data_9059a86c1e5a27ad98e37a5d7e197fe3
#
_entry.id   9059a86c1e5a27ad98e37a5d7e197fe3
#
_cell.length_a   1.000
_cell.length_b   1.000
_cell.length_c   1.000
_cell.angle_alpha   90.00
_cell.angle_beta   90.00
_cell.angle_gamma   90.00
#
_symmetry.space_group_name_H-M   'P 1'
#
loop_
_entity.id
_entity.type
_entity.pdbx_description
1 polymer ?
#
loop_
_entity_poly.entity_id
_entity_poly.type
_entity_poly.pdbx_seq_one_letter_code
_entity_poly.pdbx_strand_id
1 'polypeptide(L)'
;LYRPFDIQWIFYHNAVIERSRKEVMQHMIQENLGLCIGRAGQVVGLEKLWNVVYVSENIVDLNLFYRGGESVFPLYLYQEKDYPKKKKSLSTVMLLFEPQAEYGMKKSNLSPAFFEKLTREYKKAPSPEEIFYYIYAVLYSSIYRTKYAEFLKIDFPRVPFTSEYKLFKKIGDLGEKLVNLHLLKSSDLDAPVAKFQGKGNDKVEKPRYEQPPQSPLTKGELKGVVYINSSQYFEGIPKEVWEYQIGGYQVCDKWLKDRKGRPLSLDDITHYCKVVTSLKKTIEVQSKIDSAYPEIEKEIIKF
;
A
#
# COMPACT_ATOMS: atom_id res chain seq x y z
N LEU A 1 -2.28 -7.85 6.53
CA LEU A 1 -2.49 -7.52 5.10
C LEU A 1 -2.09 -8.72 4.26
N TYR A 2 -3.05 -9.31 3.53
CA TYR A 2 -2.84 -10.52 2.72
C TYR A 2 -2.33 -10.18 1.29
N ARG A 3 -2.99 -9.24 0.64
CA ARG A 3 -2.62 -8.68 -0.69
C ARG A 3 -2.91 -7.18 -0.69
N PRO A 4 -2.45 -6.40 -1.69
CA PRO A 4 -2.86 -5.01 -1.80
C PRO A 4 -4.39 -4.86 -1.71
N PHE A 5 -4.86 -4.04 -0.78
CA PHE A 5 -6.27 -3.83 -0.44
C PHE A 5 -7.03 -5.05 0.11
N ASP A 6 -6.38 -6.15 0.43
CA ASP A 6 -7.05 -7.34 0.98
C ASP A 6 -6.53 -7.67 2.38
N ILE A 7 -7.35 -7.41 3.40
CA ILE A 7 -7.05 -7.69 4.79
C ILE A 7 -7.80 -8.94 5.21
N GLN A 8 -7.08 -9.88 5.83
CA GLN A 8 -7.65 -11.12 6.34
C GLN A 8 -7.26 -11.31 7.81
N TRP A 9 -8.12 -11.97 8.55
CA TRP A 9 -7.82 -12.36 9.93
C TRP A 9 -6.76 -13.45 9.98
N ILE A 10 -5.85 -13.35 10.92
CA ILE A 10 -4.80 -14.33 11.16
C ILE A 10 -4.63 -14.57 12.65
N PHE A 11 -4.43 -15.81 13.04
CA PHE A 11 -3.93 -16.14 14.36
C PHE A 11 -2.40 -16.09 14.34
N TYR A 12 -1.86 -14.94 14.79
CA TYR A 12 -0.42 -14.67 14.73
C TYR A 12 0.31 -15.21 15.95
N HIS A 13 0.78 -16.45 15.86
CA HIS A 13 1.54 -17.11 16.93
C HIS A 13 2.61 -18.04 16.35
N ASN A 14 3.81 -18.09 16.97
CA ASN A 14 4.96 -18.87 16.50
C ASN A 14 4.71 -20.38 16.38
N ALA A 15 3.72 -20.92 17.13
CA ALA A 15 3.37 -22.34 17.04
C ALA A 15 2.63 -22.72 15.74
N VAL A 16 2.06 -21.74 15.01
CA VAL A 16 1.25 -21.97 13.82
C VAL A 16 1.76 -21.23 12.58
N ILE A 17 2.71 -20.31 12.76
CA ILE A 17 3.31 -19.55 11.67
C ILE A 17 4.78 -19.93 11.52
N GLU A 18 5.14 -20.52 10.37
CA GLU A 18 6.49 -21.01 10.11
C GLU A 18 7.55 -19.89 10.17
N ARG A 19 7.23 -18.70 9.67
CA ARG A 19 8.15 -17.55 9.57
C ARG A 19 7.47 -16.28 10.07
N SER A 20 7.27 -16.18 11.36
CA SER A 20 6.54 -15.06 11.99
C SER A 20 7.22 -13.69 11.83
N ARG A 21 8.55 -13.65 11.56
CA ARG A 21 9.31 -12.38 11.49
C ARG A 21 9.04 -11.46 12.67
N LYS A 22 8.97 -12.03 13.87
CA LYS A 22 8.54 -11.35 15.10
C LYS A 22 9.31 -10.05 15.34
N GLU A 23 10.61 -10.03 15.06
CA GLU A 23 11.47 -8.85 15.23
C GLU A 23 10.98 -7.59 14.51
N VAL A 24 10.31 -7.76 13.37
CA VAL A 24 9.71 -6.66 12.60
C VAL A 24 8.22 -6.54 12.90
N MET A 25 7.49 -7.65 12.83
CA MET A 25 6.03 -7.65 12.89
C MET A 25 5.47 -7.25 14.26
N GLN A 26 6.23 -7.41 15.37
CA GLN A 26 5.84 -6.91 16.68
C GLN A 26 5.59 -5.39 16.68
N HIS A 27 6.29 -4.64 15.84
CA HIS A 27 6.10 -3.21 15.69
C HIS A 27 4.85 -2.87 14.87
N MET A 28 4.35 -3.80 14.06
CA MET A 28 3.15 -3.64 13.24
C MET A 28 1.86 -4.11 13.92
N ILE A 29 1.96 -4.69 15.11
CA ILE A 29 0.80 -4.99 15.99
C ILE A 29 0.30 -3.72 16.69
N GLN A 30 1.17 -2.73 16.83
CA GLN A 30 0.87 -1.41 17.40
C GLN A 30 0.46 -0.44 16.31
N GLU A 31 -0.08 0.73 16.70
CA GLU A 31 -0.37 1.82 15.77
C GLU A 31 0.90 2.27 15.03
N ASN A 32 1.01 1.93 13.77
CA ASN A 32 2.20 2.17 12.97
C ASN A 32 1.89 2.25 11.48
N LEU A 33 2.82 2.82 10.74
CA LEU A 33 2.89 2.71 9.28
C LEU A 33 4.09 1.85 8.90
N GLY A 34 3.88 0.87 8.03
CA GLY A 34 4.94 0.04 7.48
C GLY A 34 5.08 0.26 5.98
N LEU A 35 6.27 0.64 5.53
CA LEU A 35 6.62 0.67 4.11
C LEU A 35 6.98 -0.74 3.67
N CYS A 36 6.18 -1.30 2.78
CA CYS A 36 6.41 -2.62 2.20
C CYS A 36 7.13 -2.46 0.86
N ILE A 37 8.31 -3.04 0.71
CA ILE A 37 9.12 -2.99 -0.52
C ILE A 37 9.52 -4.40 -0.89
N GLY A 38 9.25 -4.81 -2.13
CA GLY A 38 9.71 -6.07 -2.67
C GLY A 38 11.13 -5.97 -3.21
N ARG A 39 11.85 -7.08 -3.18
CA ARG A 39 13.12 -7.18 -3.90
C ARG A 39 12.85 -7.18 -5.40
N ALA A 40 13.60 -6.38 -6.12
CA ALA A 40 13.63 -6.43 -7.56
C ALA A 40 14.10 -7.82 -8.05
N GLY A 41 13.76 -8.21 -9.26
CA GLY A 41 14.14 -9.49 -9.85
C GLY A 41 13.22 -10.67 -9.52
N GLN A 42 12.54 -10.67 -8.38
CA GLN A 42 11.59 -11.75 -8.03
C GLN A 42 10.17 -11.50 -8.56
N VAL A 43 9.76 -10.24 -8.71
CA VAL A 43 8.37 -9.83 -9.00
C VAL A 43 8.21 -9.21 -10.37
N VAL A 44 9.22 -8.52 -10.85
CA VAL A 44 9.17 -7.79 -12.12
C VAL A 44 9.82 -8.65 -13.19
N GLY A 45 9.04 -9.17 -14.13
CA GLY A 45 9.60 -9.73 -15.37
C GLY A 45 10.38 -8.63 -16.10
N LEU A 46 11.35 -9.01 -16.95
CA LEU A 46 12.28 -8.10 -17.64
C LEU A 46 11.62 -6.91 -18.36
N GLU A 47 10.33 -6.99 -18.64
CA GLU A 47 9.57 -5.98 -19.40
C GLU A 47 8.60 -5.13 -18.56
N LYS A 48 8.52 -5.35 -17.23
CA LYS A 48 7.57 -4.62 -16.38
C LYS A 48 8.27 -3.59 -15.50
N LEU A 49 7.67 -2.42 -15.38
CA LEU A 49 8.13 -1.39 -14.45
C LEU A 49 8.04 -1.91 -13.01
N TRP A 50 9.01 -1.54 -12.19
CA TRP A 50 9.02 -1.84 -10.76
C TRP A 50 7.78 -1.24 -10.08
N ASN A 51 7.01 -2.07 -9.42
CA ASN A 51 5.75 -1.68 -8.76
C ASN A 51 5.54 -2.39 -7.40
N VAL A 52 6.65 -2.88 -6.81
CA VAL A 52 6.63 -3.67 -5.59
C VAL A 52 6.77 -2.76 -4.36
N VAL A 53 5.85 -1.82 -4.22
CA VAL A 53 5.75 -0.91 -3.08
C VAL A 53 4.31 -0.79 -2.62
N TYR A 54 4.10 -0.85 -1.31
CA TYR A 54 2.80 -0.67 -0.69
C TYR A 54 2.95 -0.15 0.75
N VAL A 55 1.86 0.23 1.39
CA VAL A 55 1.81 0.66 2.79
C VAL A 55 0.87 -0.24 3.59
N SER A 56 1.20 -0.49 4.84
CA SER A 56 0.35 -1.25 5.75
C SER A 56 0.34 -0.62 7.14
N GLU A 57 -0.77 -0.77 7.84
CA GLU A 57 -0.89 -0.54 9.29
C GLU A 57 -1.00 -1.86 10.06
N ASN A 58 -0.95 -2.97 9.35
CA ASN A 58 -1.12 -4.30 9.91
C ASN A 58 0.11 -5.16 9.65
N ILE A 59 0.20 -6.30 10.34
CA ILE A 59 1.14 -7.35 9.96
C ILE A 59 0.92 -7.75 8.51
N VAL A 60 1.98 -8.15 7.83
CA VAL A 60 2.01 -8.35 6.38
C VAL A 60 2.31 -9.81 6.04
N ASP A 61 1.55 -10.38 5.10
CA ASP A 61 1.80 -11.70 4.54
C ASP A 61 3.06 -11.69 3.66
N LEU A 62 3.88 -12.74 3.74
CA LEU A 62 5.12 -12.89 2.96
C LEU A 62 4.90 -12.77 1.44
N ASN A 63 3.69 -13.05 0.97
CA ASN A 63 3.32 -12.94 -0.44
C ASN A 63 2.45 -11.73 -0.75
N LEU A 64 2.60 -10.63 0.00
CA LEU A 64 1.93 -9.37 -0.33
C LEU A 64 2.14 -9.03 -1.81
N PHE A 65 3.34 -9.25 -2.33
CA PHE A 65 3.66 -9.16 -3.75
C PHE A 65 3.78 -10.55 -4.39
N TYR A 66 3.58 -10.62 -5.69
CA TYR A 66 3.67 -11.86 -6.44
C TYR A 66 5.05 -12.50 -6.28
N ARG A 67 5.09 -13.78 -5.93
CA ARG A 67 6.26 -14.60 -5.57
C ARG A 67 6.94 -14.24 -4.24
N GLY A 68 6.36 -13.37 -3.44
CA GLY A 68 6.87 -13.04 -2.11
C GLY A 68 8.14 -12.19 -2.11
N GLY A 69 8.82 -12.19 -0.98
CA GLY A 69 10.14 -11.55 -0.84
C GLY A 69 10.09 -10.07 -0.49
N GLU A 70 8.97 -9.56 0.03
CA GLU A 70 8.90 -8.20 0.54
C GLU A 70 9.65 -8.03 1.86
N SER A 71 10.11 -6.81 2.07
CA SER A 71 10.62 -6.31 3.35
C SER A 71 9.67 -5.24 3.88
N VAL A 72 9.38 -5.30 5.16
CA VAL A 72 8.54 -4.31 5.84
C VAL A 72 9.43 -3.42 6.70
N PHE A 73 9.31 -2.12 6.51
CA PHE A 73 10.03 -1.09 7.26
C PHE A 73 9.01 -0.31 8.12
N PRO A 74 8.83 -0.70 9.40
CA PRO A 74 7.98 0.05 10.32
C PRO A 74 8.51 1.47 10.50
N LEU A 75 7.63 2.48 10.50
CA LEU A 75 8.02 3.86 10.75
C LEU A 75 8.49 4.08 12.19
N TYR A 76 7.89 3.35 13.12
CA TYR A 76 8.23 3.40 14.53
C TYR A 76 8.64 2.02 15.07
N LEU A 77 9.63 2.03 15.94
CA LEU A 77 10.04 0.87 16.72
C LEU A 77 9.51 1.04 18.16
N TYR A 78 8.83 0.03 18.64
CA TYR A 78 8.33 -0.06 19.99
C TYR A 78 9.32 -0.86 20.84
N GLN A 79 9.77 -0.29 21.95
CA GLN A 79 10.63 -1.01 22.89
C GLN A 79 9.78 -1.88 23.78
N GLU A 80 10.14 -3.15 23.94
CA GLU A 80 9.63 -3.95 25.06
C GLU A 80 10.09 -3.27 26.35
N LYS A 81 9.16 -2.93 27.25
CA LYS A 81 9.55 -2.60 28.62
C LYS A 81 10.22 -3.86 29.18
N ASP A 82 11.46 -3.74 29.62
CA ASP A 82 12.12 -4.77 30.43
C ASP A 82 11.29 -5.00 31.70
N TYR A 83 10.30 -5.87 31.61
CA TYR A 83 9.70 -6.42 32.82
C TYR A 83 10.77 -7.25 33.51
N PRO A 84 11.09 -6.98 34.78
CA PRO A 84 12.00 -7.83 35.50
C PRO A 84 11.49 -9.27 35.38
N LYS A 85 12.33 -10.17 34.85
CA LYS A 85 12.05 -11.59 34.66
C LYS A 85 11.64 -12.21 36.00
N LYS A 86 10.38 -12.04 36.38
CA LYS A 86 9.78 -12.80 37.47
C LYS A 86 9.60 -14.24 37.01
N LYS A 87 10.21 -15.12 37.78
CA LYS A 87 10.29 -16.56 37.65
C LYS A 87 8.98 -17.17 37.11
N LYS A 88 9.17 -18.17 36.26
CA LYS A 88 8.18 -19.15 35.81
C LYS A 88 7.10 -19.45 36.84
N SER A 89 5.88 -19.19 36.53
CA SER A 89 4.63 -19.86 36.90
C SER A 89 3.49 -18.84 36.77
N LEU A 90 2.69 -19.00 35.81
CA LEU A 90 1.21 -18.97 35.79
C LEU A 90 0.66 -18.90 34.37
N SER A 91 -0.14 -19.87 34.11
CA SER A 91 -1.16 -20.11 33.08
C SER A 91 -1.36 -19.06 31.99
N THR A 92 -1.30 -19.57 30.79
CA THR A 92 -1.62 -18.96 29.48
C THR A 92 -3.00 -18.25 29.42
N VAL A 93 -3.84 -18.39 30.41
CA VAL A 93 -5.20 -17.81 30.46
C VAL A 93 -5.20 -16.34 30.90
N MET A 94 -4.16 -15.87 31.59
CA MET A 94 -4.09 -14.47 32.04
C MET A 94 -3.72 -13.45 30.97
N LEU A 95 -3.17 -13.88 29.82
CA LEU A 95 -2.81 -12.99 28.72
C LEU A 95 -4.01 -12.40 27.94
N LEU A 96 -5.22 -12.91 28.18
CA LEU A 96 -6.46 -12.42 27.56
C LEU A 96 -7.11 -11.24 28.29
N PHE A 97 -6.66 -10.91 29.51
CA PHE A 97 -7.28 -9.90 30.36
C PHE A 97 -6.29 -8.90 30.97
N GLU A 98 -5.07 -8.82 30.46
CA GLU A 98 -4.18 -7.73 30.89
C GLU A 98 -4.74 -6.39 30.35
N PRO A 99 -4.93 -5.39 31.23
CA PRO A 99 -5.24 -4.04 30.78
C PRO A 99 -4.11 -3.60 29.86
N GLN A 100 -4.44 -2.88 28.79
CA GLN A 100 -3.48 -2.32 27.83
C GLN A 100 -2.30 -1.72 28.61
N ALA A 101 -1.21 -2.48 28.72
CA ALA A 101 0.00 -1.98 29.31
C ALA A 101 0.41 -0.74 28.51
N GLU A 102 0.72 0.37 29.19
CA GLU A 102 1.33 1.54 28.58
C GLU A 102 2.54 1.05 27.78
N TYR A 103 2.36 0.92 26.47
CA TYR A 103 3.42 0.49 25.56
C TYR A 103 4.58 1.48 25.64
N GLY A 104 5.79 0.98 25.74
CA GLY A 104 7.01 1.74 25.85
C GLY A 104 7.14 2.78 24.76
N MET A 105 7.96 3.80 24.98
CA MET A 105 8.14 4.92 24.06
C MET A 105 8.42 4.44 22.64
N LYS A 106 7.57 4.86 21.69
CA LYS A 106 7.83 4.64 20.28
C LYS A 106 9.00 5.50 19.82
N LYS A 107 9.95 4.91 19.12
CA LYS A 107 11.11 5.58 18.54
C LYS A 107 11.00 5.54 17.02
N SER A 108 11.26 6.67 16.36
CA SER A 108 11.35 6.69 14.89
C SER A 108 12.43 5.72 14.39
N ASN A 109 12.12 4.96 13.36
CA ASN A 109 13.05 4.05 12.66
C ASN A 109 13.91 4.78 11.61
N LEU A 110 13.99 6.10 11.66
CA LEU A 110 14.86 6.88 10.81
C LEU A 110 16.23 7.06 11.46
N SER A 111 17.29 7.02 10.66
CA SER A 111 18.64 7.27 11.15
C SER A 111 18.74 8.68 11.76
N PRO A 112 19.25 8.83 12.99
CA PRO A 112 19.44 10.15 13.60
C PRO A 112 20.26 11.10 12.71
N ALA A 113 21.36 10.62 12.14
CA ALA A 113 22.22 11.43 11.26
C ALA A 113 21.48 11.92 10.00
N PHE A 114 20.61 11.08 9.44
CA PHE A 114 19.74 11.45 8.31
C PHE A 114 18.74 12.52 8.71
N PHE A 115 18.08 12.35 9.85
CA PHE A 115 17.09 13.29 10.37
C PHE A 115 17.72 14.66 10.70
N GLU A 116 18.88 14.67 11.36
CA GLU A 116 19.63 15.88 11.66
C GLU A 116 20.04 16.63 10.39
N LYS A 117 20.46 15.91 9.37
CA LYS A 117 20.83 16.51 8.09
C LYS A 117 19.64 17.16 7.41
N LEU A 118 18.49 16.49 7.33
CA LEU A 118 17.26 17.08 6.78
C LEU A 118 16.86 18.33 7.56
N THR A 119 16.92 18.27 8.89
CA THR A 119 16.59 19.42 9.75
C THR A 119 17.48 20.62 9.47
N ARG A 120 18.76 20.38 9.23
CA ARG A 120 19.73 21.44 8.90
C ARG A 120 19.45 22.06 7.53
N GLU A 121 19.25 21.24 6.52
CA GLU A 121 18.99 21.70 5.14
C GLU A 121 17.68 22.47 5.05
N TYR A 122 16.62 21.96 5.66
CA TYR A 122 15.29 22.59 5.63
C TYR A 122 15.12 23.73 6.64
N LYS A 123 16.07 23.90 7.57
CA LYS A 123 15.95 24.82 8.72
C LYS A 123 14.69 24.59 9.56
N LYS A 124 14.14 23.40 9.45
CA LYS A 124 12.95 22.93 10.13
C LYS A 124 13.00 21.42 10.22
N ALA A 125 12.65 20.85 11.38
CA ALA A 125 12.56 19.42 11.56
C ALA A 125 11.27 18.86 10.91
N PRO A 126 11.35 18.05 9.84
CA PRO A 126 10.18 17.35 9.32
C PRO A 126 9.75 16.24 10.29
N SER A 127 8.45 15.92 10.35
CA SER A 127 8.02 14.77 11.13
C SER A 127 8.44 13.45 10.45
N PRO A 128 8.53 12.34 11.19
CA PRO A 128 8.76 11.03 10.58
C PRO A 128 7.72 10.66 9.52
N GLU A 129 6.46 11.03 9.74
CA GLU A 129 5.36 10.82 8.80
C GLU A 129 5.55 11.66 7.52
N GLU A 130 5.96 12.92 7.61
CA GLU A 130 6.25 13.76 6.44
C GLU A 130 7.35 13.15 5.58
N ILE A 131 8.38 12.58 6.21
CA ILE A 131 9.47 11.87 5.51
C ILE A 131 8.94 10.59 4.84
N PHE A 132 8.12 9.82 5.56
CA PHE A 132 7.50 8.60 5.04
C PHE A 132 6.63 8.89 3.81
N TYR A 133 5.78 9.90 3.90
CA TYR A 133 4.90 10.31 2.81
C TYR A 133 5.69 10.78 1.58
N TYR A 134 6.75 11.55 1.80
CA TYR A 134 7.64 11.97 0.71
C TYR A 134 8.29 10.75 0.02
N ILE A 135 8.84 9.81 0.77
CA ILE A 135 9.42 8.57 0.25
C ILE A 135 8.37 7.81 -0.56
N TYR A 136 7.18 7.65 0.01
CA TYR A 136 6.09 6.91 -0.64
C TYR A 136 5.68 7.55 -1.97
N ALA A 137 5.56 8.87 -2.02
CA ALA A 137 5.26 9.60 -3.26
C ALA A 137 6.33 9.38 -4.32
N VAL A 138 7.61 9.54 -3.98
CA VAL A 138 8.72 9.33 -4.93
C VAL A 138 8.71 7.91 -5.49
N LEU A 139 8.48 6.91 -4.64
CA LEU A 139 8.40 5.51 -5.07
C LEU A 139 7.19 5.21 -5.97
N TYR A 140 6.16 6.06 -5.96
CA TYR A 140 5.01 5.98 -6.87
C TYR A 140 5.20 6.75 -8.17
N SER A 141 6.23 7.60 -8.30
CA SER A 141 6.51 8.29 -9.57
C SER A 141 6.87 7.31 -10.68
N SER A 142 6.17 7.39 -11.80
CA SER A 142 6.47 6.62 -13.00
C SER A 142 7.80 7.06 -13.62
N ILE A 143 8.14 8.35 -13.51
CA ILE A 143 9.40 8.91 -13.96
C ILE A 143 10.56 8.33 -13.16
N TYR A 144 10.45 8.31 -11.81
CA TYR A 144 11.43 7.69 -10.95
C TYR A 144 11.64 6.20 -11.30
N ARG A 145 10.54 5.45 -11.37
CA ARG A 145 10.57 4.01 -11.67
C ARG A 145 11.20 3.70 -13.02
N THR A 146 10.92 4.51 -14.04
CA THR A 146 11.47 4.35 -15.38
C THR A 146 12.97 4.72 -15.41
N LYS A 147 13.33 5.87 -14.82
CA LYS A 147 14.71 6.36 -14.82
C LYS A 147 15.66 5.43 -14.10
N TYR A 148 15.23 4.87 -12.97
CA TYR A 148 16.05 4.00 -12.12
C TYR A 148 15.72 2.51 -12.28
N ALA A 149 15.05 2.10 -13.36
CA ALA A 149 14.56 0.75 -13.58
C ALA A 149 15.64 -0.32 -13.38
N GLU A 150 16.85 -0.11 -13.88
CA GLU A 150 17.95 -1.08 -13.77
C GLU A 150 18.46 -1.21 -12.33
N PHE A 151 18.55 -0.10 -11.58
CA PHE A 151 18.95 -0.14 -10.17
C PHE A 151 17.89 -0.80 -9.30
N LEU A 152 16.62 -0.52 -9.58
CA LEU A 152 15.48 -1.11 -8.86
C LEU A 152 15.35 -2.63 -9.07
N LYS A 153 16.03 -3.19 -10.08
CA LYS A 153 16.12 -4.64 -10.29
C LYS A 153 17.19 -5.30 -9.41
N ILE A 154 18.15 -4.53 -8.88
CA ILE A 154 19.33 -5.06 -8.23
C ILE A 154 19.32 -4.83 -6.72
N ASP A 155 18.83 -3.65 -6.28
CA ASP A 155 18.94 -3.21 -4.89
C ASP A 155 17.66 -2.50 -4.43
N PHE A 156 17.59 -2.18 -3.13
CA PHE A 156 16.54 -1.32 -2.59
C PHE A 156 16.56 0.06 -3.22
N PRO A 157 15.37 0.70 -3.37
CA PRO A 157 15.28 2.03 -3.93
C PRO A 157 16.06 3.05 -3.11
N ARG A 158 16.80 3.92 -3.81
CA ARG A 158 17.46 5.10 -3.25
C ARG A 158 16.66 6.32 -3.60
N VAL A 159 16.06 6.93 -2.59
CA VAL A 159 15.12 8.05 -2.77
C VAL A 159 15.88 9.37 -2.78
N PRO A 160 15.81 10.18 -3.86
CA PRO A 160 16.40 11.51 -3.87
C PRO A 160 15.56 12.46 -3.00
N PHE A 161 16.21 13.24 -2.15
CA PHE A 161 15.59 14.29 -1.36
C PHE A 161 15.94 15.64 -1.95
N THR A 162 14.92 16.45 -2.29
CA THR A 162 15.12 17.82 -2.75
C THR A 162 15.64 18.71 -1.61
N SER A 163 16.48 19.69 -1.92
CA SER A 163 16.88 20.72 -0.95
C SER A 163 15.79 21.77 -0.70
N GLU A 164 14.81 21.89 -1.59
CA GLU A 164 13.70 22.85 -1.46
C GLU A 164 12.59 22.32 -0.54
N TYR A 165 12.45 22.92 0.66
CA TYR A 165 11.44 22.50 1.65
C TYR A 165 10.00 22.58 1.13
N LYS A 166 9.66 23.60 0.32
CA LYS A 166 8.30 23.72 -0.24
C LYS A 166 7.96 22.57 -1.17
N LEU A 167 8.92 22.15 -2.00
CA LEU A 167 8.76 21.02 -2.88
C LEU A 167 8.67 19.70 -2.08
N PHE A 168 9.52 19.53 -1.05
CA PHE A 168 9.43 18.42 -0.12
C PHE A 168 8.02 18.29 0.47
N LYS A 169 7.46 19.37 0.98
CA LYS A 169 6.08 19.40 1.52
C LYS A 169 5.05 19.05 0.46
N LYS A 170 5.11 19.69 -0.70
CA LYS A 170 4.17 19.41 -1.81
C LYS A 170 4.15 17.94 -2.21
N ILE A 171 5.31 17.31 -2.33
CA ILE A 171 5.44 15.89 -2.65
C ILE A 171 4.96 15.03 -1.47
N GLY A 172 5.28 15.40 -0.24
CA GLY A 172 4.79 14.75 0.98
C GLY A 172 3.27 14.74 1.07
N ASP A 173 2.61 15.87 0.80
CA ASP A 173 1.15 15.98 0.82
C ASP A 173 0.49 15.08 -0.25
N LEU A 174 1.13 14.89 -1.41
CA LEU A 174 0.68 13.92 -2.42
C LEU A 174 0.89 12.48 -1.93
N GLY A 175 1.98 12.22 -1.23
CA GLY A 175 2.27 10.93 -0.62
C GLY A 175 1.28 10.57 0.50
N GLU A 176 0.91 11.53 1.34
CA GLU A 176 -0.14 11.35 2.35
C GLU A 176 -1.48 10.97 1.71
N LYS A 177 -1.86 11.63 0.61
CA LYS A 177 -3.04 11.25 -0.16
C LYS A 177 -2.97 9.82 -0.67
N LEU A 178 -1.83 9.39 -1.22
CA LEU A 178 -1.63 8.00 -1.65
C LEU A 178 -1.75 7.01 -0.49
N VAL A 179 -1.13 7.31 0.65
CA VAL A 179 -1.23 6.47 1.86
C VAL A 179 -2.67 6.32 2.30
N ASN A 180 -3.42 7.43 2.41
CA ASN A 180 -4.83 7.41 2.80
C ASN A 180 -5.72 6.67 1.79
N LEU A 181 -5.43 6.76 0.49
CA LEU A 181 -6.10 5.99 -0.56
C LEU A 181 -5.82 4.49 -0.41
N HIS A 182 -4.57 4.11 -0.20
CA HIS A 182 -4.16 2.70 -0.12
C HIS A 182 -4.56 2.03 1.20
N LEU A 183 -4.72 2.80 2.26
CA LEU A 183 -5.29 2.33 3.53
C LEU A 183 -6.84 2.41 3.55
N LEU A 184 -7.46 2.85 2.45
CA LEU A 184 -8.91 3.06 2.34
C LEU A 184 -9.49 4.03 3.37
N LYS A 185 -8.71 5.03 3.78
CA LYS A 185 -9.08 6.06 4.78
C LYS A 185 -9.47 7.42 4.18
N SER A 186 -9.26 7.59 2.87
CA SER A 186 -9.59 8.84 2.19
C SER A 186 -11.11 9.03 2.10
N SER A 187 -11.59 10.23 2.39
CA SER A 187 -12.99 10.63 2.17
C SER A 187 -13.40 10.61 0.69
N ASP A 188 -12.43 10.66 -0.23
CA ASP A 188 -12.68 10.51 -1.68
C ASP A 188 -13.35 9.17 -2.03
N LEU A 189 -13.30 8.19 -1.13
CA LEU A 189 -13.85 6.84 -1.32
C LEU A 189 -15.34 6.73 -0.94
N ASP A 190 -15.92 7.74 -0.31
CA ASP A 190 -17.32 7.75 0.11
C ASP A 190 -18.29 7.91 -1.07
N ALA A 191 -17.79 8.42 -2.20
CA ALA A 191 -18.52 8.49 -3.47
C ALA A 191 -17.84 7.59 -4.53
N PRO A 192 -18.05 6.26 -4.47
CA PRO A 192 -17.34 5.33 -5.33
C PRO A 192 -17.71 5.50 -6.80
N VAL A 193 -16.71 5.36 -7.69
CA VAL A 193 -16.91 5.46 -9.14
C VAL A 193 -17.54 4.21 -9.74
N ALA A 194 -17.34 3.06 -9.11
CA ALA A 194 -17.93 1.79 -9.54
C ALA A 194 -19.25 1.54 -8.82
N LYS A 195 -20.18 0.87 -9.51
CA LYS A 195 -21.49 0.45 -8.96
C LYS A 195 -21.73 -1.01 -9.28
N PHE A 196 -22.25 -1.75 -8.31
CA PHE A 196 -22.67 -3.13 -8.51
C PHE A 196 -24.06 -3.19 -9.09
N GLN A 197 -24.27 -4.03 -10.10
CA GLN A 197 -25.50 -4.13 -10.89
C GLN A 197 -25.87 -5.59 -11.16
N GLY A 198 -27.15 -5.80 -11.50
CA GLY A 198 -27.70 -7.08 -11.86
C GLY A 198 -28.37 -7.78 -10.68
N LYS A 199 -29.07 -8.87 -10.99
CA LYS A 199 -29.76 -9.73 -10.00
C LYS A 199 -29.19 -11.13 -10.10
N GLY A 200 -28.90 -11.77 -8.96
CA GLY A 200 -28.34 -13.11 -8.93
C GLY A 200 -28.01 -13.57 -7.51
N ASN A 201 -27.04 -14.46 -7.41
CA ASN A 201 -26.58 -15.06 -6.16
C ASN A 201 -25.29 -14.43 -5.63
N ASP A 202 -24.82 -13.34 -6.23
CA ASP A 202 -23.59 -12.60 -5.91
C ASP A 202 -22.29 -13.44 -5.98
N LYS A 203 -22.37 -14.65 -6.55
CA LYS A 203 -21.26 -15.58 -6.59
C LYS A 203 -20.25 -15.18 -7.67
N VAL A 204 -18.97 -15.12 -7.28
CA VAL A 204 -17.87 -14.90 -8.23
C VAL A 204 -17.56 -16.19 -8.97
N GLU A 205 -17.74 -16.21 -10.28
CA GLU A 205 -17.42 -17.34 -11.15
C GLU A 205 -16.10 -17.10 -11.88
N LYS A 206 -16.13 -16.29 -12.94
CA LYS A 206 -14.98 -15.93 -13.75
C LYS A 206 -15.01 -14.41 -14.02
N PRO A 207 -14.19 -13.62 -13.32
CA PRO A 207 -14.10 -12.19 -13.59
C PRO A 207 -13.73 -11.93 -15.05
N ARG A 208 -14.45 -10.99 -15.69
CA ARG A 208 -14.25 -10.63 -17.09
C ARG A 208 -14.51 -9.14 -17.28
N TYR A 209 -13.51 -8.43 -17.81
CA TYR A 209 -13.65 -7.03 -18.17
C TYR A 209 -14.15 -6.90 -19.60
N GLU A 210 -15.16 -6.07 -19.79
CA GLU A 210 -15.65 -5.67 -21.11
C GLU A 210 -15.67 -4.15 -21.22
N GLN A 211 -15.14 -3.65 -22.31
CA GLN A 211 -15.21 -2.24 -22.65
C GLN A 211 -16.37 -2.05 -23.62
N PRO A 212 -17.29 -1.12 -23.36
CA PRO A 212 -18.35 -0.84 -24.33
C PRO A 212 -17.74 -0.35 -25.64
N PRO A 213 -18.37 -0.66 -26.79
CA PRO A 213 -17.90 -0.19 -28.08
C PRO A 213 -17.83 1.35 -28.11
N GLN A 214 -16.77 1.89 -28.70
CA GLN A 214 -16.65 3.33 -28.90
C GLN A 214 -17.76 3.81 -29.81
N SER A 215 -18.61 4.71 -29.31
CA SER A 215 -19.57 5.43 -30.14
C SER A 215 -19.06 6.84 -30.40
N PRO A 216 -19.18 7.38 -31.63
CA PRO A 216 -18.83 8.77 -31.95
C PRO A 216 -19.58 9.80 -31.08
N LEU A 217 -20.68 9.39 -30.45
CA LEU A 217 -21.53 10.22 -29.59
C LEU A 217 -21.13 10.21 -28.11
N THR A 218 -20.24 9.30 -27.68
CA THR A 218 -19.74 9.26 -26.30
C THR A 218 -18.60 10.26 -26.11
N LYS A 219 -18.94 11.49 -25.73
CA LYS A 219 -17.99 12.47 -25.22
C LYS A 219 -17.66 12.10 -23.79
N GLY A 220 -16.50 11.48 -23.50
CA GLY A 220 -16.03 11.19 -22.16
C GLY A 220 -15.18 9.92 -22.04
N GLU A 221 -14.65 9.70 -20.85
CA GLU A 221 -13.87 8.52 -20.50
C GLU A 221 -14.74 7.25 -20.64
N LEU A 222 -14.33 6.31 -21.50
CA LEU A 222 -15.04 5.03 -21.67
C LEU A 222 -14.87 4.19 -20.41
N LYS A 223 -15.97 4.03 -19.67
CA LYS A 223 -16.02 3.22 -18.47
C LYS A 223 -16.46 1.81 -18.81
N GLY A 224 -15.62 0.84 -18.49
CA GLY A 224 -15.92 -0.57 -18.71
C GLY A 224 -16.76 -1.21 -17.62
N VAL A 225 -17.01 -2.47 -17.80
CA VAL A 225 -17.82 -3.32 -16.94
C VAL A 225 -17.01 -4.57 -16.56
N VAL A 226 -17.02 -4.94 -15.28
CA VAL A 226 -16.41 -6.19 -14.80
C VAL A 226 -17.49 -7.16 -14.38
N TYR A 227 -17.75 -8.18 -15.17
CA TYR A 227 -18.66 -9.25 -14.83
C TYR A 227 -18.04 -10.17 -13.77
N ILE A 228 -18.81 -10.55 -12.76
CA ILE A 228 -18.46 -11.58 -11.79
C ILE A 228 -19.08 -12.94 -12.13
N ASN A 229 -20.22 -12.92 -12.80
CA ASN A 229 -20.96 -14.08 -13.33
C ASN A 229 -21.74 -13.68 -14.60
N SER A 230 -22.69 -14.49 -15.05
CA SER A 230 -23.45 -14.25 -16.28
C SER A 230 -24.42 -13.05 -16.20
N SER A 231 -24.82 -12.61 -15.02
CA SER A 231 -25.90 -11.61 -14.81
C SER A 231 -25.51 -10.44 -13.92
N GLN A 232 -24.39 -10.53 -13.20
CA GLN A 232 -23.98 -9.51 -12.22
C GLN A 232 -22.60 -8.96 -12.52
N TYR A 233 -22.46 -7.66 -12.33
CA TYR A 233 -21.24 -6.94 -12.73
C TYR A 233 -21.04 -5.65 -11.93
N PHE A 234 -19.81 -5.15 -11.98
CA PHE A 234 -19.46 -3.80 -11.56
C PHE A 234 -19.31 -2.91 -12.81
N GLU A 235 -20.06 -1.82 -12.88
CA GLU A 235 -19.97 -0.82 -13.94
C GLU A 235 -19.12 0.38 -13.52
N GLY A 236 -18.68 1.18 -14.47
CA GLY A 236 -17.98 2.42 -14.21
C GLY A 236 -16.48 2.28 -14.00
N ILE A 237 -15.88 1.18 -14.43
CA ILE A 237 -14.44 0.87 -14.23
C ILE A 237 -13.64 1.25 -15.49
N PRO A 238 -12.77 2.28 -15.44
CA PRO A 238 -11.87 2.61 -16.54
C PRO A 238 -10.88 1.47 -16.83
N LYS A 239 -10.44 1.33 -18.07
CA LYS A 239 -9.53 0.26 -18.49
C LYS A 239 -8.21 0.32 -17.73
N GLU A 240 -7.64 1.50 -17.56
CA GLU A 240 -6.40 1.71 -16.83
C GLU A 240 -6.49 1.32 -15.35
N VAL A 241 -7.67 1.46 -14.73
CA VAL A 241 -7.95 1.01 -13.35
C VAL A 241 -8.05 -0.52 -13.30
N TRP A 242 -8.72 -1.13 -14.26
CA TRP A 242 -8.79 -2.59 -14.36
C TRP A 242 -7.42 -3.22 -14.55
N GLU A 243 -6.56 -2.63 -15.38
CA GLU A 243 -5.22 -3.11 -15.70
C GLU A 243 -4.16 -2.73 -14.65
N TYR A 244 -4.52 -1.88 -13.66
CA TYR A 244 -3.57 -1.37 -12.68
C TYR A 244 -2.96 -2.48 -11.83
N GLN A 245 -1.63 -2.45 -11.74
CA GLN A 245 -0.87 -3.47 -11.02
C GLN A 245 -0.12 -2.89 -9.81
N ILE A 246 -0.17 -3.64 -8.72
CA ILE A 246 0.66 -3.43 -7.53
C ILE A 246 1.29 -4.76 -7.17
N GLY A 247 2.61 -4.77 -7.01
CA GLY A 247 3.34 -5.95 -6.59
C GLY A 247 3.20 -7.14 -7.56
N GLY A 248 3.01 -6.88 -8.85
CA GLY A 248 2.83 -7.91 -9.88
C GLY A 248 1.42 -8.49 -9.95
N TYR A 249 0.48 -8.04 -9.12
CA TYR A 249 -0.93 -8.39 -9.21
C TYR A 249 -1.72 -7.30 -9.92
N GLN A 250 -2.57 -7.69 -10.88
CA GLN A 250 -3.65 -6.86 -11.36
C GLN A 250 -4.72 -6.81 -10.26
N VAL A 251 -4.76 -5.71 -9.52
CA VAL A 251 -5.44 -5.61 -8.21
C VAL A 251 -6.91 -6.00 -8.29
N CYS A 252 -7.67 -5.40 -9.21
CA CYS A 252 -9.11 -5.64 -9.35
C CYS A 252 -9.43 -7.10 -9.70
N ASP A 253 -8.70 -7.68 -10.64
CA ASP A 253 -8.86 -9.06 -11.07
C ASP A 253 -8.46 -10.05 -9.97
N LYS A 254 -7.32 -9.81 -9.32
CA LYS A 254 -6.81 -10.68 -8.25
C LYS A 254 -7.76 -10.72 -7.06
N TRP A 255 -8.29 -9.57 -6.65
CA TRP A 255 -9.23 -9.49 -5.53
C TRP A 255 -10.50 -10.32 -5.78
N LEU A 256 -11.07 -10.26 -6.98
CA LEU A 256 -12.21 -11.08 -7.37
C LEU A 256 -11.85 -12.56 -7.50
N LYS A 257 -10.70 -12.89 -8.09
CA LYS A 257 -10.24 -14.29 -8.24
C LYS A 257 -10.02 -14.98 -6.91
N ASP A 258 -9.56 -14.28 -5.89
CA ASP A 258 -9.39 -14.84 -4.53
C ASP A 258 -10.74 -15.13 -3.85
N ARG A 259 -11.82 -14.59 -4.39
CA ARG A 259 -13.21 -14.82 -3.95
C ARG A 259 -13.99 -15.77 -4.87
N LYS A 260 -13.30 -16.44 -5.81
CA LYS A 260 -13.94 -17.37 -6.74
C LYS A 260 -14.70 -18.47 -6.01
N GLY A 261 -15.93 -18.73 -6.45
CA GLY A 261 -16.79 -19.78 -5.92
C GLY A 261 -17.60 -19.39 -4.68
N ARG A 262 -17.43 -18.20 -4.11
CA ARG A 262 -18.20 -17.70 -2.98
C ARG A 262 -19.06 -16.47 -3.37
N PRO A 263 -20.23 -16.26 -2.73
CA PRO A 263 -20.99 -15.04 -2.89
C PRO A 263 -20.27 -13.86 -2.21
N LEU A 264 -20.36 -12.68 -2.82
CA LEU A 264 -19.91 -11.43 -2.22
C LEU A 264 -20.97 -10.95 -1.22
N SER A 265 -20.52 -10.54 -0.03
CA SER A 265 -21.35 -9.82 0.92
C SER A 265 -21.51 -8.35 0.48
N LEU A 266 -22.44 -7.62 1.11
CA LEU A 266 -22.57 -6.18 0.89
C LEU A 266 -21.25 -5.43 1.24
N ASP A 267 -20.56 -5.88 2.27
CA ASP A 267 -19.25 -5.33 2.67
C ASP A 267 -18.19 -5.62 1.60
N ASP A 268 -18.16 -6.83 1.03
CA ASP A 268 -17.26 -7.17 -0.09
C ASP A 268 -17.52 -6.27 -1.31
N ILE A 269 -18.80 -6.04 -1.66
CA ILE A 269 -19.22 -5.19 -2.79
C ILE A 269 -18.77 -3.74 -2.53
N THR A 270 -19.06 -3.21 -1.35
CA THR A 270 -18.69 -1.86 -0.95
C THR A 270 -17.18 -1.69 -0.95
N HIS A 271 -16.46 -2.66 -0.39
CA HIS A 271 -15.00 -2.68 -0.36
C HIS A 271 -14.41 -2.67 -1.79
N TYR A 272 -14.92 -3.52 -2.68
CA TYR A 272 -14.44 -3.55 -4.06
C TYR A 272 -14.65 -2.22 -4.79
N CYS A 273 -15.81 -1.58 -4.61
CA CYS A 273 -16.09 -0.25 -5.16
C CYS A 273 -15.11 0.81 -4.62
N LYS A 274 -14.74 0.74 -3.32
CA LYS A 274 -13.71 1.61 -2.73
C LYS A 274 -12.34 1.33 -3.32
N VAL A 275 -11.96 0.07 -3.53
CA VAL A 275 -10.69 -0.32 -4.17
C VAL A 275 -10.59 0.27 -5.59
N VAL A 276 -11.62 0.11 -6.41
CA VAL A 276 -11.67 0.68 -7.77
C VAL A 276 -11.48 2.21 -7.73
N THR A 277 -12.17 2.88 -6.81
CA THR A 277 -12.08 4.34 -6.64
C THR A 277 -10.69 4.75 -6.18
N SER A 278 -10.11 4.02 -5.22
CA SER A 278 -8.76 4.25 -4.74
C SER A 278 -7.73 4.14 -5.87
N LEU A 279 -7.83 3.12 -6.70
CA LEU A 279 -6.92 2.95 -7.86
C LEU A 279 -7.06 4.07 -8.87
N LYS A 280 -8.29 4.51 -9.18
CA LYS A 280 -8.52 5.67 -10.05
C LYS A 280 -7.86 6.93 -9.48
N LYS A 281 -8.08 7.20 -8.20
CA LYS A 281 -7.48 8.35 -7.51
C LYS A 281 -5.95 8.23 -7.41
N THR A 282 -5.43 7.02 -7.26
CA THR A 282 -3.98 6.75 -7.29
C THR A 282 -3.37 7.19 -8.61
N ILE A 283 -3.98 6.85 -9.75
CA ILE A 283 -3.52 7.28 -11.08
C ILE A 283 -3.51 8.81 -11.19
N GLU A 284 -4.58 9.48 -10.71
CA GLU A 284 -4.66 10.95 -10.70
C GLU A 284 -3.55 11.60 -9.85
N VAL A 285 -3.27 11.05 -8.66
CA VAL A 285 -2.21 11.55 -7.77
C VAL A 285 -0.83 11.26 -8.35
N GLN A 286 -0.62 10.08 -8.92
CA GLN A 286 0.62 9.69 -9.59
C GLN A 286 0.98 10.64 -10.72
N SER A 287 0.02 11.05 -11.55
CA SER A 287 0.23 12.05 -12.60
C SER A 287 0.69 13.41 -12.03
N LYS A 288 0.16 13.83 -10.86
CA LYS A 288 0.59 15.07 -10.20
C LYS A 288 2.01 14.96 -9.62
N ILE A 289 2.36 13.78 -9.08
CA ILE A 289 3.73 13.49 -8.62
C ILE A 289 4.68 13.55 -9.81
N ASP A 290 4.37 12.88 -10.91
CA ASP A 290 5.18 12.84 -12.11
C ASP A 290 5.41 14.25 -12.70
N SER A 291 4.39 15.11 -12.66
CA SER A 291 4.52 16.51 -13.08
C SER A 291 5.48 17.33 -12.22
N ALA A 292 5.62 16.98 -10.93
CA ALA A 292 6.49 17.68 -10.00
C ALA A 292 7.87 17.01 -9.84
N TYR A 293 8.01 15.74 -10.19
CA TYR A 293 9.22 14.94 -9.96
C TYR A 293 10.50 15.53 -10.59
N PRO A 294 10.49 16.07 -11.83
CA PRO A 294 11.69 16.64 -12.44
C PRO A 294 12.34 17.75 -11.62
N GLU A 295 11.54 18.48 -10.83
CA GLU A 295 12.06 19.54 -9.94
C GLU A 295 12.87 18.97 -8.76
N ILE A 296 12.54 17.76 -8.28
CA ILE A 296 13.27 17.09 -7.19
C ILE A 296 14.74 16.89 -7.57
N GLU A 297 15.00 16.54 -8.82
CA GLU A 297 16.35 16.17 -9.27
C GLU A 297 17.24 17.36 -9.63
N LYS A 298 16.70 18.57 -9.64
CA LYS A 298 17.50 19.78 -9.91
C LYS A 298 18.48 20.06 -8.78
N GLU A 299 18.02 19.88 -7.53
CA GLU A 299 18.84 20.12 -6.34
C GLU A 299 18.59 19.04 -5.29
N ILE A 300 19.49 18.07 -5.24
CA ILE A 300 19.40 16.92 -4.33
C ILE A 300 20.32 17.11 -3.13
N ILE A 301 19.80 16.85 -1.93
CA ILE A 301 20.62 16.78 -0.71
C ILE A 301 21.59 15.60 -0.83
N LYS A 302 22.87 15.86 -0.70
CA LYS A 302 23.92 14.81 -0.67
C LYS A 302 24.06 14.29 0.77
N PHE A 303 23.81 13.02 1.00
CA PHE A 303 23.92 12.35 2.30
C PHE A 303 25.30 11.71 2.46
#